data_9748801df2d171d64f053bc3f1c07f8e
#
_entry.id   9748801df2d171d64f053bc3f1c07f8e
#
_cell.length_a   1.000
_cell.length_b   1.000
_cell.length_c   1.000
_cell.angle_alpha   90.00
_cell.angle_beta   90.00
_cell.angle_gamma   90.00
#
_symmetry.space_group_name_H-M   'P 1'
#
loop_
_entity.id
_entity.type
_entity.pdbx_description
1 polymer ?
#
loop_
_entity_poly.entity_id
_entity_poly.type
_entity_poly.pdbx_seq_one_letter_code
_entity_poly.pdbx_strand_id
1 'polypeptide(L)'
;PMRRHTPQSIYSSFGTLRRMAWNMPKHLVFYNGPLCGASCPDHMHLQAGSRGIVPLERDWAMYENKLRKLYPLTGEQTATMEEAGNVGNRCGLYILEGYACPVFVIRSMPAESDSILCQRTYNALPVEGNEAEPRLNIVCWRQEGTASRPDELVTLIFPRSKHRPDCYYAEGKEQLM
;
A
#
# COMPACT_ATOMS: atom_id res chain seq x y z
N PRO A 1 6.30 8.81 18.72
CA PRO A 1 7.74 8.94 18.50
C PRO A 1 8.40 7.57 18.63
N MET A 2 9.27 7.23 17.69
CA MET A 2 10.06 6.01 17.80
C MET A 2 11.08 6.12 18.94
N ARG A 3 11.22 5.05 19.73
CA ARG A 3 12.20 5.03 20.84
C ARG A 3 13.61 4.72 20.37
N ARG A 4 13.78 4.25 19.13
CA ARG A 4 15.07 3.94 18.52
C ARG A 4 15.13 4.50 17.12
N HIS A 5 16.28 4.99 16.74
CA HIS A 5 16.60 5.36 15.38
C HIS A 5 16.86 4.07 14.58
N THR A 6 16.08 3.85 13.54
CA THR A 6 16.22 2.69 12.64
C THR A 6 16.15 3.18 11.20
N PRO A 7 16.93 2.59 10.29
CA PRO A 7 16.85 2.94 8.87
C PRO A 7 15.43 2.78 8.32
N GLN A 8 15.13 3.53 7.27
CA GLN A 8 13.86 3.45 6.57
C GLN A 8 13.69 2.04 5.99
N SER A 9 12.72 1.28 6.51
CA SER A 9 12.35 -0.05 6.02
C SER A 9 10.95 -0.41 6.46
N ILE A 10 10.14 -0.86 5.51
CA ILE A 10 8.72 -1.13 5.74
C ILE A 10 8.46 -2.53 6.30
N TYR A 11 9.36 -3.49 6.08
CA TYR A 11 9.08 -4.92 6.30
C TYR A 11 8.47 -5.23 7.68
N SER A 12 9.04 -4.69 8.74
CA SER A 12 8.54 -4.86 10.12
C SER A 12 7.41 -3.88 10.48
N SER A 13 7.09 -2.93 9.61
CA SER A 13 6.18 -1.82 9.90
C SER A 13 4.86 -1.89 9.13
N PHE A 14 4.62 -2.93 8.31
CA PHE A 14 3.36 -3.11 7.60
C PHE A 14 2.15 -3.09 8.55
N GLY A 15 2.22 -3.81 9.68
CA GLY A 15 1.16 -3.82 10.68
C GLY A 15 0.89 -2.43 11.27
N THR A 16 1.95 -1.63 11.48
CA THR A 16 1.81 -0.27 11.99
C THR A 16 1.15 0.64 10.96
N LEU A 17 1.60 0.62 9.70
CA LEU A 17 1.01 1.38 8.60
C LEU A 17 -0.49 1.09 8.47
N ARG A 18 -0.87 -0.19 8.47
CA ARG A 18 -2.26 -0.64 8.31
C ARG A 18 -3.12 -0.25 9.51
N ARG A 19 -2.61 -0.41 10.73
CA ARG A 19 -3.31 0.01 11.95
C ARG A 19 -3.52 1.52 12.01
N MET A 20 -2.54 2.31 11.56
CA MET A 20 -2.71 3.76 11.44
C MET A 20 -3.81 4.09 10.42
N ALA A 21 -3.79 3.50 9.23
CA ALA A 21 -4.81 3.73 8.20
C ALA A 21 -6.22 3.36 8.69
N TRP A 22 -6.34 2.26 9.44
CA TRP A 22 -7.62 1.85 10.02
C TRP A 22 -8.16 2.86 11.05
N ASN A 23 -7.30 3.33 11.94
CA ASN A 23 -7.68 4.25 13.02
C ASN A 23 -7.81 5.71 12.58
N MET A 24 -7.40 6.03 11.37
CA MET A 24 -7.43 7.39 10.81
C MET A 24 -8.31 7.44 9.53
N PRO A 25 -9.64 7.22 9.61
CA PRO A 25 -10.49 7.01 8.43
C PRO A 25 -10.55 8.20 7.47
N LYS A 26 -10.22 9.41 7.95
CA LYS A 26 -10.16 10.63 7.13
C LYS A 26 -8.80 10.86 6.46
N HIS A 27 -7.85 9.95 6.66
CA HIS A 27 -6.50 10.05 6.14
C HIS A 27 -6.13 8.81 5.34
N LEU A 28 -5.21 8.98 4.41
CA LEU A 28 -4.40 7.91 3.87
C LEU A 28 -3.04 7.94 4.57
N VAL A 29 -2.46 6.77 4.75
CA VAL A 29 -1.11 6.60 5.32
C VAL A 29 -0.21 6.08 4.21
N PHE A 30 0.97 6.63 4.07
CA PHE A 30 1.88 6.24 3.02
C PHE A 30 3.32 6.09 3.48
N TYR A 31 4.05 5.33 2.71
CA TYR A 31 5.46 5.03 2.90
C TYR A 31 6.21 5.26 1.59
N ASN A 32 7.34 5.93 1.68
CA ASN A 32 8.29 6.06 0.61
C ASN A 32 9.55 5.27 0.97
N GLY A 33 9.94 4.33 0.12
CA GLY A 33 11.18 3.58 0.29
C GLY A 33 12.43 4.47 0.24
N PRO A 34 13.57 4.03 0.81
CA PRO A 34 14.79 4.82 0.91
C PRO A 34 15.27 5.40 -0.42
N LEU A 35 15.15 4.60 -1.49
CA LEU A 35 15.48 4.98 -2.86
C LEU A 35 14.22 5.24 -3.71
N CYS A 36 13.11 5.62 -3.09
CA CYS A 36 11.82 5.87 -3.73
C CYS A 36 11.16 7.15 -3.24
N GLY A 37 11.97 8.19 -3.02
CA GLY A 37 11.49 9.51 -2.66
C GLY A 37 11.45 9.81 -1.16
N ALA A 38 11.92 8.92 -0.28
CA ALA A 38 12.09 9.24 1.13
C ALA A 38 12.99 10.46 1.30
N SER A 39 12.54 11.43 2.11
CA SER A 39 13.32 12.64 2.40
C SER A 39 14.44 12.41 3.42
N CYS A 40 14.23 11.43 4.32
CA CYS A 40 15.17 11.06 5.38
C CYS A 40 15.28 9.53 5.41
N PRO A 41 16.09 8.90 4.53
CA PRO A 41 16.17 7.44 4.43
C PRO A 41 16.93 6.79 5.60
N ASP A 42 17.54 7.57 6.45
CA ASP A 42 18.30 7.15 7.62
C ASP A 42 17.42 6.81 8.82
N HIS A 43 16.15 7.22 8.84
CA HIS A 43 15.23 6.84 9.90
C HIS A 43 13.83 6.49 9.40
N MET A 44 13.26 5.44 10.00
CA MET A 44 11.92 4.96 9.66
C MET A 44 10.85 5.98 10.00
N HIS A 45 10.06 6.35 9.01
CA HIS A 45 8.90 7.20 9.16
C HIS A 45 7.76 6.78 8.24
N LEU A 46 6.55 7.01 8.69
CA LEU A 46 5.32 6.94 7.92
C LEU A 46 4.73 8.34 7.81
N GLN A 47 4.05 8.61 6.74
CA GLN A 47 3.40 9.89 6.49
C GLN A 47 1.89 9.69 6.38
N ALA A 48 1.12 10.71 6.74
CA ALA A 48 -0.32 10.71 6.57
C ALA A 48 -0.75 12.00 5.86
N GLY A 49 -1.72 11.88 4.98
CA GLY A 49 -2.33 12.99 4.26
C GLY A 49 -3.85 12.85 4.26
N SER A 50 -4.55 13.94 3.97
CA SER A 50 -6.01 13.92 3.84
C SER A 50 -6.44 13.01 2.69
N ARG A 51 -7.58 12.35 2.84
CA ARG A 51 -8.22 11.60 1.76
C ARG A 51 -8.72 12.53 0.65
N GLY A 52 -8.91 11.97 -0.56
CA GLY A 52 -9.39 12.70 -1.73
C GLY A 52 -8.32 13.48 -2.51
N ILE A 53 -7.07 13.49 -2.04
CA ILE A 53 -5.95 14.20 -2.71
C ILE A 53 -5.26 13.30 -3.74
N VAL A 54 -5.07 12.02 -3.43
CA VAL A 54 -4.43 11.07 -4.34
C VAL A 54 -5.46 10.60 -5.38
N PRO A 55 -5.24 10.84 -6.69
CA PRO A 55 -6.23 10.53 -7.72
C PRO A 55 -6.74 9.08 -7.69
N LEU A 56 -5.84 8.11 -7.53
CA LEU A 56 -6.21 6.70 -7.47
C LEU A 56 -7.10 6.35 -6.26
N GLU A 57 -6.88 6.99 -5.12
CA GLU A 57 -7.71 6.84 -3.93
C GLU A 57 -9.05 7.58 -4.08
N ARG A 58 -9.01 8.82 -4.57
CA ARG A 58 -10.21 9.63 -4.81
C ARG A 58 -11.19 8.95 -5.76
N ASP A 59 -10.65 8.41 -6.84
CA ASP A 59 -11.43 7.81 -7.94
C ASP A 59 -11.52 6.28 -7.80
N TRP A 60 -11.32 5.74 -6.58
CA TRP A 60 -11.21 4.30 -6.29
C TRP A 60 -12.34 3.46 -6.88
N ALA A 61 -13.58 3.94 -6.82
CA ALA A 61 -14.74 3.25 -7.37
C ALA A 61 -14.60 2.92 -8.87
N MET A 62 -13.86 3.74 -9.64
CA MET A 62 -13.58 3.49 -11.06
C MET A 62 -12.51 2.42 -11.27
N TYR A 63 -11.57 2.31 -10.33
CA TYR A 63 -10.46 1.37 -10.42
C TYR A 63 -10.78 0.01 -9.80
N GLU A 64 -11.67 -0.04 -8.84
CA GLU A 64 -12.06 -1.28 -8.15
C GLU A 64 -12.51 -2.38 -9.10
N ASN A 65 -13.16 -2.03 -10.22
CA ASN A 65 -13.62 -2.97 -11.23
C ASN A 65 -12.52 -3.46 -12.20
N LYS A 66 -11.31 -2.89 -12.10
CA LYS A 66 -10.15 -3.25 -12.93
C LYS A 66 -9.15 -4.13 -12.16
N LEU A 67 -9.57 -4.66 -11.04
CA LEU A 67 -8.73 -5.51 -10.21
C LEU A 67 -8.77 -6.96 -10.69
N ARG A 68 -7.63 -7.49 -11.11
CA ARG A 68 -7.47 -8.93 -11.37
C ARG A 68 -6.84 -9.62 -10.18
N LYS A 69 -7.55 -10.57 -9.61
CA LYS A 69 -7.12 -11.32 -8.42
C LYS A 69 -5.91 -12.19 -8.74
N LEU A 70 -4.85 -12.08 -7.95
CA LEU A 70 -3.64 -12.89 -8.05
C LEU A 70 -3.60 -13.98 -6.98
N TYR A 71 -4.04 -13.65 -5.78
CA TYR A 71 -3.97 -14.57 -4.65
C TYR A 71 -5.17 -14.38 -3.72
N PRO A 72 -5.98 -15.42 -3.47
CA PRO A 72 -7.01 -15.38 -2.43
C PRO A 72 -6.34 -15.54 -1.05
N LEU A 73 -6.96 -14.98 -0.02
CA LEU A 73 -6.74 -15.45 1.34
C LEU A 73 -7.39 -16.84 1.44
N THR A 74 -6.61 -17.87 1.76
CA THR A 74 -7.09 -19.26 1.87
C THR A 74 -6.90 -19.78 3.30
N GLY A 75 -7.71 -20.78 3.70
CA GLY A 75 -7.58 -21.46 4.98
C GLY A 75 -8.33 -20.80 6.12
N GLU A 76 -7.86 -20.99 7.34
CA GLU A 76 -8.49 -20.49 8.57
C GLU A 76 -8.76 -18.98 8.59
N GLN A 77 -8.04 -18.24 7.74
CA GLN A 77 -8.22 -16.80 7.58
C GLN A 77 -9.51 -16.44 6.82
N THR A 78 -10.07 -17.35 6.00
CA THR A 78 -11.36 -17.15 5.34
C THR A 78 -12.52 -17.59 6.21
N ALA A 79 -12.34 -18.53 7.11
CA ALA A 79 -13.41 -19.06 7.95
C ALA A 79 -14.03 -18.00 8.88
N THR A 80 -13.21 -17.14 9.47
CA THR A 80 -13.68 -16.01 10.28
C THR A 80 -14.33 -14.89 9.46
N MET A 81 -14.14 -14.90 8.14
CA MET A 81 -14.63 -13.87 7.22
C MET A 81 -15.90 -14.33 6.47
N GLU A 82 -16.15 -15.63 6.35
CA GLU A 82 -17.39 -16.17 5.80
C GLU A 82 -18.59 -15.88 6.71
N GLU A 83 -18.37 -15.78 8.03
CA GLU A 83 -19.40 -15.38 9.00
C GLU A 83 -19.83 -13.90 8.83
N ALA A 84 -19.00 -13.06 8.22
CA ALA A 84 -19.29 -11.66 7.95
C ALA A 84 -20.00 -11.41 6.59
N GLY A 85 -20.45 -12.45 5.90
CA GLY A 85 -21.18 -12.37 4.62
C GLY A 85 -20.32 -11.82 3.48
N ASN A 86 -20.15 -12.55 2.41
CA ASN A 86 -19.52 -12.22 1.09
C ASN A 86 -18.20 -11.40 1.10
N VAL A 87 -17.66 -11.04 2.26
CA VAL A 87 -16.43 -10.24 2.44
C VAL A 87 -15.20 -11.07 2.11
N GLY A 88 -15.19 -12.35 2.47
CA GLY A 88 -14.06 -13.25 2.24
C GLY A 88 -13.66 -13.37 0.77
N ASN A 89 -14.61 -13.23 -0.14
CA ASN A 89 -14.33 -13.31 -1.58
C ASN A 89 -13.59 -12.06 -2.12
N ARG A 90 -13.60 -10.94 -1.40
CA ARG A 90 -12.95 -9.69 -1.82
C ARG A 90 -11.56 -9.49 -1.21
N CYS A 91 -11.26 -10.16 -0.13
CA CYS A 91 -9.92 -10.09 0.45
C CYS A 91 -8.91 -10.85 -0.41
N GLY A 92 -7.71 -10.32 -0.50
CA GLY A 92 -6.64 -10.92 -1.28
C GLY A 92 -5.66 -9.93 -1.89
N LEU A 93 -4.78 -10.48 -2.70
CA LEU A 93 -3.82 -9.74 -3.52
C LEU A 93 -4.33 -9.65 -4.95
N TYR A 94 -4.27 -8.45 -5.50
CA TYR A 94 -4.70 -8.13 -6.85
C TYR A 94 -3.61 -7.34 -7.59
N ILE A 95 -3.72 -7.33 -8.91
CA ILE A 95 -3.05 -6.35 -9.75
C ILE A 95 -4.10 -5.41 -10.34
N LEU A 96 -3.80 -4.13 -10.38
CA LEU A 96 -4.63 -3.13 -11.05
C LEU A 96 -4.28 -3.10 -12.53
N GLU A 97 -5.24 -3.46 -13.38
CA GLU A 97 -5.06 -3.47 -14.83
C GLU A 97 -5.36 -2.09 -15.45
N GLY A 98 -4.61 -1.74 -16.50
CA GLY A 98 -4.83 -0.51 -17.26
C GLY A 98 -4.48 0.79 -16.52
N TYR A 99 -3.68 0.71 -15.46
CA TYR A 99 -3.09 1.89 -14.82
C TYR A 99 -1.72 2.20 -15.43
N ALA A 100 -1.27 3.45 -15.30
CA ALA A 100 -0.03 3.94 -15.94
C ALA A 100 1.25 3.24 -15.47
N CYS A 101 1.22 2.58 -14.32
CA CYS A 101 2.32 1.79 -13.79
C CYS A 101 1.79 0.55 -13.07
N PRO A 102 2.61 -0.49 -12.85
CA PRO A 102 2.21 -1.65 -12.06
C PRO A 102 1.80 -1.23 -10.64
N VAL A 103 0.63 -1.71 -10.19
CA VAL A 103 0.12 -1.50 -8.83
C VAL A 103 -0.40 -2.82 -8.29
N PHE A 104 0.22 -3.33 -7.24
CA PHE A 104 -0.36 -4.41 -6.46
C PHE A 104 -1.33 -3.81 -5.45
N VAL A 105 -2.47 -4.45 -5.32
CA VAL A 105 -3.55 -4.02 -4.43
C VAL A 105 -3.86 -5.14 -3.45
N ILE A 106 -3.76 -4.86 -2.17
CA ILE A 106 -4.14 -5.78 -1.11
C ILE A 106 -5.42 -5.24 -0.48
N ARG A 107 -6.47 -6.04 -0.57
CA ARG A 107 -7.75 -5.79 0.12
C ARG A 107 -7.85 -6.73 1.29
N SER A 108 -8.18 -6.21 2.45
CA SER A 108 -8.17 -7.00 3.67
C SER A 108 -8.97 -6.34 4.79
N MET A 109 -9.25 -7.11 5.83
CA MET A 109 -9.74 -6.60 7.10
C MET A 109 -8.57 -6.13 7.99
N PRO A 110 -8.82 -5.45 9.13
CA PRO A 110 -7.74 -4.92 9.98
C PRO A 110 -6.97 -5.99 10.79
N ALA A 111 -7.23 -7.27 10.58
CA ALA A 111 -6.55 -8.35 11.30
C ALA A 111 -5.02 -8.30 11.11
N GLU A 112 -4.27 -8.65 12.15
CA GLU A 112 -2.80 -8.66 12.10
C GLU A 112 -2.26 -9.68 11.09
N SER A 113 -2.95 -10.83 10.93
CA SER A 113 -2.62 -11.86 9.92
C SER A 113 -2.55 -11.33 8.49
N ASP A 114 -3.26 -10.25 8.19
CA ASP A 114 -3.33 -9.71 6.84
C ASP A 114 -2.05 -8.95 6.41
N SER A 115 -1.16 -8.64 7.33
CA SER A 115 0.18 -8.12 7.00
C SER A 115 1.03 -9.14 6.23
N ILE A 116 0.68 -10.43 6.32
CA ILE A 116 1.35 -11.52 5.61
C ILE A 116 1.32 -11.31 4.09
N LEU A 117 0.18 -10.86 3.54
CA LEU A 117 0.12 -10.57 2.09
C LEU A 117 1.03 -9.41 1.70
N CYS A 118 1.13 -8.38 2.55
CA CYS A 118 2.06 -7.28 2.32
C CYS A 118 3.50 -7.77 2.32
N GLN A 119 3.87 -8.62 3.30
CA GLN A 119 5.21 -9.20 3.39
C GLN A 119 5.53 -10.15 2.24
N ARG A 120 4.57 -10.99 1.82
CA ARG A 120 4.72 -11.86 0.65
C ARG A 120 4.91 -11.07 -0.64
N THR A 121 4.13 -10.01 -0.84
CA THR A 121 4.28 -9.13 -1.99
C THR A 121 5.64 -8.45 -1.97
N TYR A 122 6.05 -7.93 -0.83
CA TYR A 122 7.38 -7.34 -0.63
C TYR A 122 8.50 -8.33 -0.98
N ASN A 123 8.45 -9.57 -0.46
CA ASN A 123 9.46 -10.59 -0.69
C ASN A 123 9.51 -11.09 -2.15
N ALA A 124 8.44 -10.87 -2.93
CA ALA A 124 8.38 -11.21 -4.35
C ALA A 124 8.96 -10.10 -5.25
N LEU A 125 9.21 -8.91 -4.71
CA LEU A 125 9.81 -7.82 -5.47
C LEU A 125 11.33 -7.96 -5.51
N PRO A 126 11.97 -7.62 -6.64
CA PRO A 126 13.43 -7.66 -6.74
C PRO A 126 14.08 -6.61 -5.84
N VAL A 127 15.19 -6.98 -5.23
CA VAL A 127 16.10 -6.07 -4.54
C VAL A 127 17.32 -5.89 -5.43
N GLU A 128 17.66 -4.66 -5.76
CA GLU A 128 18.77 -4.36 -6.67
C GLU A 128 20.09 -4.18 -5.90
N GLY A 129 21.12 -4.84 -6.35
CA GLY A 129 22.47 -4.69 -5.81
C GLY A 129 22.53 -4.90 -4.29
N ASN A 130 23.05 -3.91 -3.57
CA ASN A 130 23.19 -3.92 -2.09
C ASN A 130 22.09 -3.12 -1.39
N GLU A 131 20.92 -2.92 -2.02
CA GLU A 131 19.83 -2.18 -1.40
C GLU A 131 19.23 -2.97 -0.22
N ALA A 132 18.79 -2.24 0.80
CA ALA A 132 18.26 -2.86 2.02
C ALA A 132 16.83 -3.40 1.84
N GLU A 133 16.11 -2.92 0.83
CA GLU A 133 14.74 -3.34 0.52
C GLU A 133 14.41 -3.14 -0.98
N PRO A 134 13.34 -3.79 -1.48
CA PRO A 134 12.84 -3.51 -2.82
C PRO A 134 12.46 -2.03 -2.98
N ARG A 135 12.64 -1.49 -4.17
CA ARG A 135 12.19 -0.14 -4.48
C ARG A 135 10.68 -0.10 -4.59
N LEU A 136 10.02 0.55 -3.64
CA LEU A 136 8.56 0.65 -3.60
C LEU A 136 8.06 1.91 -2.89
N ASN A 137 6.81 2.27 -3.22
CA ASN A 137 6.00 3.19 -2.43
C ASN A 137 4.71 2.47 -2.03
N ILE A 138 4.14 2.84 -0.89
CA ILE A 138 2.91 2.25 -0.38
C ILE A 138 1.94 3.36 -0.02
N VAL A 139 0.67 3.15 -0.34
CA VAL A 139 -0.45 3.98 0.13
C VAL A 139 -1.49 3.06 0.73
N CYS A 140 -1.99 3.38 1.91
CA CYS A 140 -2.99 2.59 2.60
C CYS A 140 -4.08 3.49 3.18
N TRP A 141 -5.34 3.07 3.04
CA TRP A 141 -6.47 3.76 3.65
C TRP A 141 -7.57 2.78 4.05
N ARG A 142 -8.44 3.23 4.97
CA ARG A 142 -9.69 2.56 5.28
C ARG A 142 -10.73 2.96 4.25
N GLN A 143 -11.20 1.99 3.46
CA GLN A 143 -12.31 2.16 2.53
C GLN A 143 -13.60 1.92 3.29
N GLU A 144 -14.47 2.92 3.31
CA GLU A 144 -15.78 2.79 3.92
C GLU A 144 -16.63 1.75 3.19
N GLY A 145 -17.34 0.97 3.96
CA GLY A 145 -18.28 -0.01 3.49
C GLY A 145 -19.59 0.61 3.02
N THR A 146 -20.59 -0.24 2.86
CA THR A 146 -21.98 0.13 2.56
C THR A 146 -22.89 -0.63 3.52
N ALA A 147 -24.20 -0.47 3.43
CA ALA A 147 -25.16 -1.25 4.22
C ALA A 147 -24.99 -2.77 4.07
N SER A 148 -24.46 -3.23 2.91
CA SER A 148 -24.23 -4.63 2.59
C SER A 148 -22.76 -5.06 2.60
N ARG A 149 -21.83 -4.16 2.94
CA ARG A 149 -20.40 -4.39 2.86
C ARG A 149 -19.68 -3.70 4.02
N PRO A 150 -18.90 -4.42 4.83
CA PRO A 150 -18.11 -3.80 5.88
C PRO A 150 -16.99 -2.93 5.32
N ASP A 151 -16.41 -2.12 6.19
CA ASP A 151 -15.20 -1.39 5.91
C ASP A 151 -14.03 -2.35 5.65
N GLU A 152 -13.11 -1.94 4.82
CA GLU A 152 -11.90 -2.71 4.49
C GLU A 152 -10.67 -1.81 4.45
N LEU A 153 -9.50 -2.40 4.53
CA LEU A 153 -8.24 -1.74 4.21
C LEU A 153 -7.90 -1.98 2.74
N VAL A 154 -7.58 -0.92 2.04
CA VAL A 154 -6.98 -0.96 0.71
C VAL A 154 -5.53 -0.53 0.85
N THR A 155 -4.62 -1.42 0.48
CA THR A 155 -3.17 -1.15 0.47
C THR A 155 -2.66 -1.26 -0.95
N LEU A 156 -2.13 -0.18 -1.49
CA LEU A 156 -1.49 -0.12 -2.79
C LEU A 156 0.02 -0.22 -2.61
N ILE A 157 0.66 -1.10 -3.37
CA ILE A 157 2.12 -1.22 -3.45
C ILE A 157 2.53 -0.89 -4.88
N PHE A 158 3.34 0.14 -5.03
CA PHE A 158 3.91 0.60 -6.30
C PHE A 158 5.36 0.17 -6.38
N PRO A 159 5.71 -0.88 -7.13
CA PRO A 159 7.09 -1.16 -7.46
C PRO A 159 7.72 0.00 -8.24
N ARG A 160 8.96 0.32 -7.94
CA ARG A 160 9.67 1.42 -8.57
C ARG A 160 10.95 0.94 -9.24
N SER A 161 11.25 1.49 -10.40
CA SER A 161 12.51 1.25 -11.11
C SER A 161 13.55 2.37 -10.86
N LYS A 162 13.09 3.56 -10.48
CA LYS A 162 13.94 4.73 -10.27
C LYS A 162 13.64 5.40 -8.93
N HIS A 163 14.67 5.98 -8.34
CA HIS A 163 14.53 6.77 -7.11
C HIS A 163 13.62 7.98 -7.34
N ARG A 164 13.87 8.71 -8.40
CA ARG A 164 13.08 9.89 -8.81
C ARG A 164 12.89 9.89 -10.32
N PRO A 165 11.81 10.48 -10.83
CA PRO A 165 11.62 10.62 -12.27
C PRO A 165 12.66 11.58 -12.87
N ASP A 166 12.94 11.43 -14.16
CA ASP A 166 13.95 12.23 -14.84
C ASP A 166 13.65 13.73 -14.80
N CYS A 167 12.37 14.11 -14.85
CA CYS A 167 11.93 15.50 -14.72
C CYS A 167 12.30 16.13 -13.35
N TYR A 168 12.55 15.35 -12.32
CA TYR A 168 13.02 15.86 -11.03
C TYR A 168 14.42 16.50 -11.12
N TYR A 169 15.25 16.00 -12.04
CA TYR A 169 16.61 16.47 -12.25
C TYR A 169 16.70 17.47 -13.42
N ALA A 170 15.60 17.71 -14.14
CA ALA A 170 15.55 18.66 -15.24
C ALA A 170 15.59 20.10 -14.70
N GLU A 171 16.17 21.01 -15.48
CA GLU A 171 16.23 22.43 -15.17
C GLU A 171 15.09 23.18 -15.89
N GLY A 172 14.60 24.24 -15.26
CA GLY A 172 13.60 25.13 -15.85
C GLY A 172 12.18 24.55 -15.93
N LYS A 173 11.46 24.79 -17.05
CA LYS A 173 10.04 24.41 -17.22
C LYS A 173 9.81 22.90 -17.28
N GLU A 174 10.82 22.12 -17.65
CA GLU A 174 10.72 20.67 -17.73
C GLU A 174 10.62 20.00 -16.36
N GLN A 175 10.97 20.73 -15.30
CA GLN A 175 10.86 20.25 -13.90
C GLN A 175 9.40 20.14 -13.42
N LEU A 176 8.45 20.78 -14.12
CA LEU A 176 7.04 20.89 -13.71
C LEU A 176 6.09 19.94 -14.48
N MET A 177 6.59 19.13 -15.39
CA MET A 177 5.86 18.09 -16.09
C MET A 177 6.19 16.72 -15.48
#